data_5d10ac889f9f3dad1f0e03a3c671ff41
#
_entry.id   5d10ac889f9f3dad1f0e03a3c671ff41
#
_cell.length_a   1.000
_cell.length_b   1.000
_cell.length_c   1.000
_cell.angle_alpha   90.00
_cell.angle_beta   90.00
_cell.angle_gamma   90.00
#
_symmetry.space_group_name_H-M   'P 1'
#
loop_
_entity.id
_entity.type
_entity.pdbx_description
1 polymer ?
#
loop_
_entity_poly.entity_id
_entity_poly.type
_entity_poly.pdbx_seq_one_letter_code
_entity_poly.pdbx_strand_id
1 'polypeptide(L)'
;LDIIPAKVQVEVHVRPKYACKHCEGTSDETLPVVKIAPAPHQIAEKSMLSSGFLAYTITQKFADALPFYRQVGILQRSGVDISRTTLSNTAIQVFEKLSPMMEDVRKELFKSKYLQIDETILQVLNEEGKLNTSKSYMWVIRGFIREKSVVLYHYEPSRSAKFLEEWIQGFEGIIQTDGFESYDSLLKAKSRILHAGCWNHARRRFFDILKIDSKNAQAGWIVKEIGKLYAIESKAKKDNLSSEEHLSLRQSESKPIVDEIRSWMNKRMIEVAPKSSMGKALSYLAGQWEKLLIFLDHPVVQLDTNLVENDIRPFVIGRKNWLFSGCPQGATASAGFYSLVQNAKVESLDPYAYLRDLFNSWEREPRVLSCQDLPQLREPVVR
;
A
#
# COMPACT_ATOMS: atom_id res chain seq x y z
N LEU A 1 33.94 3.15 11.05
CA LEU A 1 32.60 2.69 11.38
C LEU A 1 32.67 1.20 11.73
N ASP A 2 31.98 0.81 12.83
CA ASP A 2 31.84 -0.57 13.26
C ASP A 2 30.35 -0.87 13.50
N ILE A 3 29.94 -2.12 13.56
CA ILE A 3 28.57 -2.55 13.78
C ILE A 3 28.50 -3.56 14.94
N ILE A 4 27.57 -3.33 15.85
CA ILE A 4 27.21 -4.31 16.87
C ILE A 4 26.07 -5.16 16.30
N PRO A 5 26.27 -6.48 16.06
CA PRO A 5 25.21 -7.35 15.55
C PRO A 5 24.00 -7.39 16.49
N ALA A 6 22.82 -7.58 15.91
CA ALA A 6 21.61 -7.80 16.70
C ALA A 6 21.77 -9.01 17.63
N LYS A 7 21.30 -8.87 18.88
CA LYS A 7 21.31 -9.95 19.88
C LYS A 7 19.88 -10.40 20.14
N VAL A 8 19.69 -11.71 20.27
CA VAL A 8 18.43 -12.28 20.75
C VAL A 8 18.58 -12.55 22.25
N GLN A 9 17.56 -12.17 23.01
CA GLN A 9 17.50 -12.43 24.46
C GLN A 9 16.22 -13.19 24.80
N VAL A 10 16.26 -13.97 25.87
CA VAL A 10 15.12 -14.69 26.43
C VAL A 10 14.61 -13.92 27.64
N GLU A 11 13.34 -13.57 27.64
CA GLU A 11 12.62 -12.99 28.78
C GLU A 11 11.87 -14.12 29.48
N VAL A 12 12.16 -14.33 30.77
CA VAL A 12 11.52 -15.37 31.58
C VAL A 12 10.49 -14.74 32.52
N HIS A 13 9.21 -15.01 32.27
CA HIS A 13 8.12 -14.59 33.13
C HIS A 13 7.86 -15.62 34.23
N VAL A 14 8.30 -15.33 35.46
CA VAL A 14 8.06 -16.19 36.62
C VAL A 14 6.73 -15.84 37.27
N ARG A 15 5.82 -16.79 37.36
CA ARG A 15 4.48 -16.65 37.96
C ARG A 15 4.32 -17.63 39.12
N PRO A 16 4.65 -17.23 40.37
CA PRO A 16 4.50 -18.08 41.51
C PRO A 16 3.03 -18.47 41.76
N LYS A 17 2.83 -19.70 42.15
CA LYS A 17 1.53 -20.18 42.61
C LYS A 17 1.48 -20.11 44.14
N TYR A 18 0.42 -19.58 44.70
CA TYR A 18 0.20 -19.47 46.11
C TYR A 18 -1.00 -20.32 46.52
N ALA A 19 -0.80 -21.25 47.45
CA ALA A 19 -1.85 -21.99 48.11
C ALA A 19 -2.06 -21.49 49.52
N CYS A 20 -3.29 -21.41 49.98
CA CYS A 20 -3.60 -21.07 51.37
C CYS A 20 -3.38 -22.31 52.25
N LYS A 21 -2.50 -22.20 53.28
CA LYS A 21 -2.25 -23.30 54.21
C LYS A 21 -3.44 -23.66 55.09
N HIS A 22 -4.42 -22.73 55.27
CA HIS A 22 -5.60 -22.93 56.07
C HIS A 22 -6.83 -23.40 55.27
N CYS A 23 -6.78 -23.33 53.94
CA CYS A 23 -7.90 -23.70 53.07
C CYS A 23 -7.64 -25.01 52.31
N GLU A 24 -6.53 -25.71 52.57
CA GLU A 24 -6.24 -26.99 51.98
C GLU A 24 -7.34 -27.99 52.34
N GLY A 25 -8.28 -28.24 51.40
CA GLY A 25 -9.33 -29.22 51.56
C GLY A 25 -10.64 -28.75 52.19
N THR A 26 -10.94 -27.45 52.19
CA THR A 26 -12.28 -26.97 52.54
C THR A 26 -13.27 -27.39 51.39
N SER A 27 -14.45 -27.82 51.79
CA SER A 27 -15.54 -28.28 50.90
C SER A 27 -16.23 -27.16 50.10
N ASP A 28 -15.71 -25.95 50.11
CA ASP A 28 -16.24 -24.80 49.37
C ASP A 28 -15.63 -24.73 47.97
N GLU A 29 -16.30 -25.37 47.01
CA GLU A 29 -15.90 -25.41 45.59
C GLU A 29 -15.92 -24.04 44.91
N THR A 30 -16.43 -23.00 45.58
CA THR A 30 -16.54 -21.64 44.98
C THR A 30 -15.27 -20.80 45.13
N LEU A 31 -14.34 -21.19 45.97
CA LEU A 31 -13.10 -20.45 46.24
C LEU A 31 -11.88 -21.16 45.65
N PRO A 32 -11.05 -20.47 44.82
CA PRO A 32 -9.86 -21.09 44.25
C PRO A 32 -8.82 -21.36 45.34
N VAL A 33 -8.47 -22.62 45.57
CA VAL A 33 -7.46 -23.10 46.52
C VAL A 33 -6.05 -22.59 46.16
N VAL A 34 -5.80 -22.36 44.87
CA VAL A 34 -4.52 -21.88 44.36
C VAL A 34 -4.72 -20.58 43.60
N LYS A 35 -3.98 -19.52 43.96
CA LYS A 35 -3.92 -18.25 43.26
C LYS A 35 -2.62 -18.13 42.47
N ILE A 36 -2.74 -17.67 41.22
CA ILE A 36 -1.63 -17.35 40.35
C ILE A 36 -1.90 -16.00 39.69
N ALA A 37 -0.89 -15.17 39.49
CA ALA A 37 -1.04 -13.93 38.72
C ALA A 37 -1.46 -14.24 37.27
N PRO A 38 -2.31 -13.43 36.64
CA PRO A 38 -2.64 -13.60 35.22
C PRO A 38 -1.37 -13.56 34.37
N ALA A 39 -1.39 -14.24 33.22
CA ALA A 39 -0.31 -14.13 32.27
C ALA A 39 -0.31 -12.70 31.67
N PRO A 40 0.86 -12.13 31.34
CA PRO A 40 0.90 -10.94 30.52
C PRO A 40 0.11 -11.12 29.22
N HIS A 41 -0.58 -10.09 28.77
CA HIS A 41 -1.19 -10.12 27.44
C HIS A 41 -0.11 -10.22 26.38
N GLN A 42 -0.39 -10.94 25.31
CA GLN A 42 0.48 -11.10 24.15
C GLN A 42 -0.34 -10.87 22.91
N ILE A 43 0.16 -10.06 21.99
CA ILE A 43 -0.54 -9.78 20.71
C ILE A 43 -0.70 -11.07 19.88
N ALA A 44 0.26 -11.98 19.97
CA ALA A 44 0.17 -13.35 19.48
C ALA A 44 -0.05 -14.30 20.66
N GLU A 45 -1.26 -14.79 20.83
CA GLU A 45 -1.62 -15.66 21.94
C GLU A 45 -0.80 -16.97 21.94
N LYS A 46 -0.34 -17.38 23.11
CA LYS A 46 0.46 -18.61 23.31
C LYS A 46 1.75 -18.66 22.49
N SER A 47 2.21 -17.53 21.97
CA SER A 47 3.49 -17.42 21.26
C SER A 47 4.66 -17.27 22.24
N MET A 48 5.81 -17.80 21.86
CA MET A 48 7.07 -17.52 22.56
C MET A 48 7.73 -16.20 22.06
N LEU A 49 7.16 -15.55 21.05
CA LEU A 49 7.74 -14.37 20.41
C LEU A 49 7.20 -13.11 21.06
N SER A 50 8.11 -12.29 21.62
CA SER A 50 7.76 -10.98 22.16
C SER A 50 7.36 -9.99 21.08
N SER A 51 6.68 -8.91 21.44
CA SER A 51 6.34 -7.79 20.56
C SER A 51 7.57 -7.23 19.82
N GLY A 52 8.71 -7.12 20.48
CA GLY A 52 9.96 -6.68 19.86
C GLY A 52 10.47 -7.65 18.80
N PHE A 53 10.44 -8.96 19.06
CA PHE A 53 10.84 -9.98 18.09
C PHE A 53 9.90 -10.03 16.88
N LEU A 54 8.60 -9.93 17.12
CA LEU A 54 7.59 -9.88 16.06
C LEU A 54 7.76 -8.63 15.19
N ALA A 55 7.90 -7.45 15.80
CA ALA A 55 8.15 -6.21 15.07
C ALA A 55 9.42 -6.31 14.21
N TYR A 56 10.49 -6.90 14.74
CA TYR A 56 11.75 -7.10 14.01
C TYR A 56 11.57 -8.01 12.78
N THR A 57 10.98 -9.19 12.96
CA THR A 57 10.81 -10.15 11.86
C THR A 57 9.83 -9.67 10.79
N ILE A 58 8.79 -8.96 11.19
CA ILE A 58 7.81 -8.32 10.29
C ILE A 58 8.49 -7.18 9.50
N THR A 59 9.24 -6.30 10.18
CA THR A 59 9.99 -5.22 9.51
C THR A 59 10.96 -5.78 8.47
N GLN A 60 11.78 -6.75 8.84
CA GLN A 60 12.70 -7.39 7.90
C GLN A 60 11.99 -7.96 6.67
N LYS A 61 10.80 -8.55 6.83
CA LYS A 61 10.07 -9.11 5.71
C LYS A 61 9.45 -8.03 4.83
N PHE A 62 8.78 -7.05 5.39
CA PHE A 62 7.92 -6.12 4.66
C PHE A 62 8.58 -4.77 4.35
N ALA A 63 9.57 -4.35 5.15
CA ALA A 63 10.38 -3.17 4.88
C ALA A 63 11.66 -3.47 4.09
N ASP A 64 12.35 -4.60 4.43
CA ASP A 64 13.68 -4.94 3.93
C ASP A 64 13.64 -6.08 2.90
N ALA A 65 12.43 -6.55 2.55
CA ALA A 65 12.19 -7.62 1.57
C ALA A 65 12.90 -8.95 1.90
N LEU A 66 13.19 -9.24 3.18
CA LEU A 66 13.87 -10.44 3.67
C LEU A 66 12.84 -11.55 4.03
N PRO A 67 12.68 -12.60 3.23
CA PRO A 67 11.65 -13.61 3.49
C PRO A 67 11.95 -14.44 4.75
N PHE A 68 10.89 -14.94 5.42
CA PHE A 68 11.03 -15.70 6.66
C PHE A 68 12.02 -16.88 6.56
N TYR A 69 12.09 -17.58 5.42
CA TYR A 69 13.03 -18.69 5.27
C TYR A 69 14.52 -18.25 5.38
N ARG A 70 14.85 -17.03 4.92
CA ARG A 70 16.20 -16.47 5.09
C ARG A 70 16.42 -15.99 6.52
N GLN A 71 15.40 -15.42 7.14
CA GLN A 71 15.46 -15.00 8.55
C GLN A 71 15.74 -16.18 9.47
N VAL A 72 15.09 -17.35 9.24
CA VAL A 72 15.39 -18.59 9.97
C VAL A 72 16.87 -18.92 9.93
N GLY A 73 17.51 -18.90 8.76
CA GLY A 73 18.94 -19.17 8.65
C GLY A 73 19.84 -18.12 9.35
N ILE A 74 19.40 -16.85 9.43
CA ILE A 74 20.09 -15.80 10.19
C ILE A 74 19.95 -16.06 11.69
N LEU A 75 18.76 -16.39 12.16
CA LEU A 75 18.47 -16.66 13.57
C LEU A 75 19.22 -17.91 14.07
N GLN A 76 19.29 -18.96 13.24
CA GLN A 76 20.08 -20.16 13.56
C GLN A 76 21.56 -19.85 13.80
N ARG A 77 22.17 -18.96 13.02
CA ARG A 77 23.56 -18.51 13.26
C ARG A 77 23.72 -17.72 14.57
N SER A 78 22.64 -17.18 15.10
CA SER A 78 22.59 -16.52 16.40
C SER A 78 22.13 -17.44 17.53
N GLY A 79 22.06 -18.76 17.28
CA GLY A 79 21.71 -19.78 18.28
C GLY A 79 20.19 -19.92 18.53
N VAL A 80 19.34 -19.35 17.67
CA VAL A 80 17.86 -19.42 17.79
C VAL A 80 17.33 -20.39 16.76
N ASP A 81 16.75 -21.50 17.22
CA ASP A 81 16.05 -22.47 16.37
C ASP A 81 14.55 -22.18 16.36
N ILE A 82 14.08 -21.65 15.23
CA ILE A 82 12.66 -21.33 15.00
C ILE A 82 12.27 -21.72 13.58
N SER A 83 11.08 -22.31 13.42
CA SER A 83 10.63 -22.72 12.10
C SER A 83 10.03 -21.54 11.30
N ARG A 84 10.15 -21.62 9.97
CA ARG A 84 9.48 -20.70 9.04
C ARG A 84 7.96 -20.69 9.28
N THR A 85 7.38 -21.84 9.57
CA THR A 85 5.95 -22.03 9.83
C THR A 85 5.54 -21.26 11.08
N THR A 86 6.34 -21.33 12.14
CA THR A 86 6.09 -20.55 13.36
C THR A 86 6.05 -19.05 13.06
N LEU A 87 7.05 -18.51 12.36
CA LEU A 87 7.08 -17.08 11.98
C LEU A 87 5.85 -16.69 11.13
N SER A 88 5.49 -17.53 10.13
CA SER A 88 4.33 -17.26 9.27
C SER A 88 3.02 -17.28 10.03
N ASN A 89 2.78 -18.33 10.82
CA ASN A 89 1.50 -18.48 11.54
C ASN A 89 1.36 -17.40 12.63
N THR A 90 2.44 -17.07 13.33
CA THR A 90 2.40 -15.98 14.32
C THR A 90 2.13 -14.63 13.66
N ALA A 91 2.72 -14.36 12.49
CA ALA A 91 2.42 -13.13 11.75
C ALA A 91 0.95 -13.06 11.32
N ILE A 92 0.35 -14.17 10.86
CA ILE A 92 -1.08 -14.23 10.52
C ILE A 92 -1.92 -13.95 11.77
N GLN A 93 -1.61 -14.60 12.89
CA GLN A 93 -2.32 -14.42 14.17
C GLN A 93 -2.25 -12.95 14.68
N VAL A 94 -1.08 -12.32 14.56
CA VAL A 94 -0.93 -10.87 14.87
C VAL A 94 -1.83 -10.05 13.96
N PHE A 95 -1.85 -10.37 12.67
CA PHE A 95 -2.68 -9.62 11.73
C PHE A 95 -4.18 -9.74 12.02
N GLU A 96 -4.65 -10.86 12.53
CA GLU A 96 -6.06 -11.01 12.95
C GLU A 96 -6.47 -9.96 13.99
N LYS A 97 -5.56 -9.57 14.90
CA LYS A 97 -5.80 -8.47 15.85
C LYS A 97 -5.75 -7.08 15.19
N LEU A 98 -5.06 -6.96 14.06
CA LEU A 98 -4.92 -5.70 13.31
C LEU A 98 -6.00 -5.53 12.23
N SER A 99 -6.70 -6.60 11.84
CA SER A 99 -7.65 -6.57 10.73
C SER A 99 -8.79 -5.55 10.91
N PRO A 100 -9.36 -5.30 12.13
CA PRO A 100 -10.36 -4.26 12.32
C PRO A 100 -9.82 -2.85 12.00
N MET A 101 -8.53 -2.61 12.30
CA MET A 101 -7.87 -1.35 11.96
C MET A 101 -7.80 -1.15 10.44
N MET A 102 -7.47 -2.19 9.67
CA MET A 102 -7.39 -2.09 8.22
C MET A 102 -8.75 -1.79 7.59
N GLU A 103 -9.81 -2.38 8.12
CA GLU A 103 -11.18 -2.12 7.68
C GLU A 103 -11.62 -0.69 8.01
N ASP A 104 -11.24 -0.17 9.17
CA ASP A 104 -11.51 1.21 9.56
C ASP A 104 -10.71 2.19 8.69
N VAL A 105 -9.43 1.91 8.43
CA VAL A 105 -8.59 2.67 7.48
C VAL A 105 -9.25 2.71 6.10
N ARG A 106 -9.77 1.58 5.60
CA ARG A 106 -10.48 1.53 4.33
C ARG A 106 -11.68 2.48 4.34
N LYS A 107 -12.54 2.36 5.35
CA LYS A 107 -13.76 3.21 5.47
C LYS A 107 -13.42 4.70 5.50
N GLU A 108 -12.41 5.09 6.26
CA GLU A 108 -11.98 6.49 6.35
C GLU A 108 -11.31 6.97 5.05
N LEU A 109 -10.48 6.14 4.43
CA LEU A 109 -9.81 6.47 3.18
C LEU A 109 -10.82 6.73 2.03
N PHE A 110 -11.91 5.96 1.99
CA PHE A 110 -12.96 6.14 0.98
C PHE A 110 -13.86 7.37 1.21
N LYS A 111 -13.71 8.11 2.29
CA LYS A 111 -14.25 9.47 2.46
C LYS A 111 -13.39 10.54 1.79
N SER A 112 -12.18 10.21 1.36
CA SER A 112 -11.31 11.10 0.57
C SER A 112 -12.02 11.50 -0.73
N LYS A 113 -11.67 12.69 -1.23
CA LYS A 113 -12.19 13.17 -2.54
C LYS A 113 -11.31 12.77 -3.72
N TYR A 114 -10.14 12.19 -3.44
CA TYR A 114 -9.19 11.76 -4.46
C TYR A 114 -8.44 10.50 -4.03
N LEU A 115 -8.41 9.51 -4.93
CA LEU A 115 -7.69 8.26 -4.75
C LEU A 115 -6.82 7.97 -5.98
N GLN A 116 -5.62 7.46 -5.75
CA GLN A 116 -4.83 6.76 -6.77
C GLN A 116 -4.92 5.27 -6.51
N ILE A 117 -5.13 4.47 -7.56
CA ILE A 117 -5.26 3.02 -7.47
C ILE A 117 -4.36 2.37 -8.51
N ASP A 118 -3.63 1.34 -8.09
CA ASP A 118 -2.83 0.47 -8.96
C ASP A 118 -2.85 -0.96 -8.40
N GLU A 119 -2.55 -1.97 -9.22
CA GLU A 119 -2.48 -3.34 -8.78
C GLU A 119 -1.31 -4.09 -9.41
N THR A 120 -0.88 -5.16 -8.74
CA THR A 120 0.15 -6.06 -9.24
C THR A 120 -0.22 -7.52 -9.03
N ILE A 121 0.26 -8.39 -9.91
CA ILE A 121 0.01 -9.82 -9.83
C ILE A 121 0.63 -10.41 -8.56
N LEU A 122 -0.10 -11.30 -7.91
CA LEU A 122 0.34 -12.13 -6.81
C LEU A 122 -0.06 -13.57 -7.09
N GLN A 123 0.85 -14.53 -6.87
CA GLN A 123 0.51 -15.94 -6.81
C GLN A 123 0.16 -16.32 -5.38
N VAL A 124 -1.00 -16.94 -5.19
CA VAL A 124 -1.45 -17.45 -3.89
C VAL A 124 -1.78 -18.91 -4.04
N LEU A 125 -1.28 -19.74 -3.12
CA LEU A 125 -1.57 -21.17 -3.10
C LEU A 125 -2.79 -21.44 -2.24
N ASN A 126 -3.44 -22.58 -2.50
CA ASN A 126 -4.57 -23.07 -1.70
C ASN A 126 -5.77 -22.09 -1.65
N GLU A 127 -5.99 -21.33 -2.72
CA GLU A 127 -7.23 -20.59 -2.90
C GLU A 127 -8.35 -21.53 -3.29
N GLU A 128 -9.48 -21.45 -2.61
CA GLU A 128 -10.64 -22.28 -2.90
C GLU A 128 -11.14 -22.07 -4.33
N GLY A 129 -11.39 -23.16 -5.03
CA GLY A 129 -11.87 -23.14 -6.42
C GLY A 129 -10.85 -22.69 -7.47
N LYS A 130 -9.57 -22.53 -7.12
CA LYS A 130 -8.53 -22.07 -8.05
C LYS A 130 -7.33 -23.02 -8.13
N LEU A 131 -6.69 -23.02 -9.29
CA LEU A 131 -5.38 -23.66 -9.45
C LEU A 131 -4.29 -22.83 -8.78
N ASN A 132 -3.28 -23.46 -8.20
CA ASN A 132 -2.13 -22.79 -7.60
C ASN A 132 -1.30 -21.92 -8.58
N THR A 133 -1.50 -22.10 -9.88
CA THR A 133 -0.89 -21.28 -10.96
C THR A 133 -1.74 -20.06 -11.33
N SER A 134 -2.94 -19.93 -10.80
CA SER A 134 -3.84 -18.81 -11.07
C SER A 134 -3.25 -17.51 -10.55
N LYS A 135 -3.59 -16.41 -11.24
CA LYS A 135 -3.19 -15.07 -10.82
C LYS A 135 -4.20 -14.50 -9.84
N SER A 136 -3.70 -14.01 -8.74
CA SER A 136 -4.40 -13.14 -7.78
C SER A 136 -3.71 -11.78 -7.78
N TYR A 137 -4.21 -10.81 -7.03
CA TYR A 137 -3.75 -9.43 -7.14
C TYR A 137 -3.54 -8.79 -5.78
N MET A 138 -2.53 -7.96 -5.71
CA MET A 138 -2.32 -7.00 -4.63
C MET A 138 -2.68 -5.63 -5.17
N TRP A 139 -3.74 -5.05 -4.63
CA TRP A 139 -4.21 -3.71 -4.92
C TRP A 139 -3.54 -2.72 -3.96
N VAL A 140 -3.21 -1.56 -4.45
CA VAL A 140 -2.66 -0.47 -3.63
C VAL A 140 -3.48 0.78 -3.90
N ILE A 141 -3.97 1.37 -2.83
CA ILE A 141 -4.75 2.59 -2.86
C ILE A 141 -4.03 3.64 -2.06
N ARG A 142 -3.88 4.81 -2.64
CA ARG A 142 -3.37 6.00 -2.00
C ARG A 142 -4.43 7.08 -1.99
N GLY A 143 -4.61 7.73 -0.85
CA GLY A 143 -5.55 8.84 -0.68
C GLY A 143 -5.23 9.61 0.59
N PHE A 144 -6.24 10.26 1.17
CA PHE A 144 -6.06 11.11 2.33
C PHE A 144 -7.08 10.77 3.43
N ILE A 145 -6.61 10.76 4.67
CA ILE A 145 -7.45 10.79 5.88
C ILE A 145 -7.05 12.03 6.66
N ARG A 146 -8.00 12.95 6.91
CA ARG A 146 -7.72 14.24 7.57
C ARG A 146 -6.51 14.96 6.95
N GLU A 147 -6.48 15.03 5.62
CA GLU A 147 -5.41 15.67 4.83
C GLU A 147 -4.04 14.98 4.91
N LYS A 148 -3.91 13.91 5.71
CA LYS A 148 -2.71 13.09 5.78
C LYS A 148 -2.73 12.01 4.71
N SER A 149 -1.61 11.86 4.01
CA SER A 149 -1.47 10.81 2.97
C SER A 149 -1.45 9.43 3.59
N VAL A 150 -2.30 8.54 3.09
CA VAL A 150 -2.45 7.16 3.59
C VAL A 150 -2.37 6.19 2.44
N VAL A 151 -1.70 5.07 2.66
CA VAL A 151 -1.53 3.97 1.72
C VAL A 151 -2.19 2.71 2.28
N LEU A 152 -3.05 2.08 1.50
CA LEU A 152 -3.72 0.83 1.85
C LEU A 152 -3.42 -0.23 0.79
N TYR A 153 -2.92 -1.38 1.21
CA TYR A 153 -2.82 -2.57 0.37
C TYR A 153 -3.98 -3.50 0.66
N HIS A 154 -4.47 -4.15 -0.40
CA HIS A 154 -5.54 -5.12 -0.30
C HIS A 154 -5.27 -6.30 -1.22
N TYR A 155 -5.41 -7.52 -0.68
CA TYR A 155 -5.33 -8.75 -1.46
C TYR A 155 -6.69 -9.13 -2.01
N GLU A 156 -6.72 -9.47 -3.30
CA GLU A 156 -7.93 -9.93 -3.97
C GLU A 156 -7.62 -11.10 -4.91
N PRO A 157 -8.41 -12.19 -4.85
CA PRO A 157 -8.22 -13.35 -5.74
C PRO A 157 -8.40 -13.02 -7.23
N SER A 158 -9.09 -11.93 -7.58
CA SER A 158 -9.51 -11.63 -8.94
C SER A 158 -9.15 -10.17 -9.31
N ARG A 159 -8.98 -9.91 -10.59
CA ARG A 159 -8.93 -8.57 -11.20
C ARG A 159 -10.30 -8.16 -11.75
N SER A 160 -11.38 -8.71 -11.19
CA SER A 160 -12.72 -8.45 -11.73
C SER A 160 -13.18 -7.03 -11.45
N ALA A 161 -13.86 -6.44 -12.44
CA ALA A 161 -14.53 -5.16 -12.26
C ALA A 161 -15.56 -5.20 -11.11
N LYS A 162 -16.20 -6.36 -10.89
CA LYS A 162 -17.16 -6.58 -9.82
C LYS A 162 -16.57 -6.33 -8.43
N PHE A 163 -15.37 -6.85 -8.14
CA PHE A 163 -14.68 -6.59 -6.86
C PHE A 163 -14.48 -5.08 -6.66
N LEU A 164 -13.90 -4.42 -7.65
CA LEU A 164 -13.63 -2.99 -7.54
C LEU A 164 -14.95 -2.19 -7.38
N GLU A 165 -16.02 -2.61 -8.06
CA GLU A 165 -17.35 -2.01 -7.93
C GLU A 165 -17.91 -2.09 -6.52
N GLU A 166 -17.84 -3.26 -5.89
CA GLU A 166 -18.27 -3.47 -4.51
C GLU A 166 -17.38 -2.67 -3.53
N TRP A 167 -16.08 -2.64 -3.81
CA TRP A 167 -15.09 -2.04 -2.93
C TRP A 167 -15.16 -0.52 -2.88
N ILE A 168 -15.44 0.14 -4.04
CA ILE A 168 -15.65 1.59 -4.14
C ILE A 168 -17.12 2.02 -3.97
N GLN A 169 -17.98 1.12 -3.52
CA GLN A 169 -19.40 1.43 -3.31
C GLN A 169 -19.56 2.61 -2.34
N GLY A 170 -20.31 3.63 -2.79
CA GLY A 170 -20.51 4.84 -2.01
C GLY A 170 -19.40 5.88 -2.11
N PHE A 171 -18.29 5.60 -2.82
CA PHE A 171 -17.27 6.60 -3.08
C PHE A 171 -17.77 7.67 -4.05
N GLU A 172 -17.49 8.93 -3.73
CA GLU A 172 -17.78 10.11 -4.57
C GLU A 172 -16.54 10.99 -4.64
N GLY A 173 -15.99 11.16 -5.84
CA GLY A 173 -14.77 11.93 -6.02
C GLY A 173 -14.00 11.55 -7.27
N ILE A 174 -12.68 11.64 -7.22
CA ILE A 174 -11.79 11.38 -8.34
C ILE A 174 -10.97 10.14 -8.06
N ILE A 175 -10.98 9.20 -9.01
CA ILE A 175 -10.08 8.05 -9.01
C ILE A 175 -9.10 8.22 -10.17
N GLN A 176 -7.81 8.21 -9.86
CA GLN A 176 -6.74 8.25 -10.86
C GLN A 176 -6.08 6.88 -10.98
N THR A 177 -6.00 6.37 -12.21
CA THR A 177 -5.39 5.08 -12.52
C THR A 177 -4.50 5.17 -13.76
N ASP A 178 -3.82 4.06 -14.09
CA ASP A 178 -3.28 3.84 -15.43
C ASP A 178 -4.43 3.67 -16.47
N GLY A 179 -4.08 3.58 -17.72
CA GLY A 179 -5.06 3.46 -18.81
C GLY A 179 -5.60 2.04 -19.02
N PHE A 180 -5.76 1.22 -17.99
CA PHE A 180 -6.28 -0.14 -18.14
C PHE A 180 -7.79 -0.14 -18.37
N GLU A 181 -8.25 -0.84 -19.42
CA GLU A 181 -9.62 -0.80 -19.93
C GLU A 181 -10.70 -1.24 -18.91
N SER A 182 -10.36 -2.13 -17.95
CA SER A 182 -11.32 -2.58 -16.94
C SER A 182 -11.79 -1.45 -16.02
N TYR A 183 -10.95 -0.45 -15.76
CA TYR A 183 -11.36 0.74 -15.00
C TYR A 183 -12.36 1.59 -15.78
N ASP A 184 -12.19 1.66 -17.12
CA ASP A 184 -13.04 2.48 -17.99
C ASP A 184 -14.50 2.03 -17.98
N SER A 185 -14.72 0.73 -18.12
CA SER A 185 -16.08 0.17 -18.14
C SER A 185 -16.77 0.33 -16.79
N LEU A 186 -16.03 0.19 -15.68
CA LEU A 186 -16.56 0.32 -14.34
C LEU A 186 -16.89 1.76 -13.96
N LEU A 187 -15.95 2.68 -14.21
CA LEU A 187 -16.06 4.07 -13.73
C LEU A 187 -16.99 4.90 -14.59
N LYS A 188 -17.14 4.60 -15.90
CA LYS A 188 -18.13 5.22 -16.76
C LYS A 188 -19.58 5.01 -16.31
N ALA A 189 -19.88 3.88 -15.68
CA ALA A 189 -21.19 3.58 -15.15
C ALA A 189 -21.53 4.35 -13.85
N LYS A 190 -20.55 4.99 -13.22
CA LYS A 190 -20.66 5.65 -11.91
C LYS A 190 -20.62 7.18 -12.07
N SER A 191 -21.79 7.82 -12.21
CA SER A 191 -21.92 9.27 -12.49
C SER A 191 -21.29 10.19 -11.44
N ARG A 192 -20.97 9.67 -10.23
CA ARG A 192 -20.39 10.46 -9.12
C ARG A 192 -18.87 10.31 -9.01
N ILE A 193 -18.25 9.53 -9.91
CA ILE A 193 -16.81 9.32 -9.91
C ILE A 193 -16.21 9.89 -11.19
N LEU A 194 -15.25 10.80 -11.04
CA LEU A 194 -14.42 11.27 -12.16
C LEU A 194 -13.19 10.36 -12.27
N HIS A 195 -12.95 9.85 -13.49
CA HIS A 195 -11.80 9.01 -13.76
C HIS A 195 -10.66 9.82 -14.36
N ALA A 196 -9.63 10.13 -13.58
CA ALA A 196 -8.42 10.80 -14.04
C ALA A 196 -7.40 9.81 -14.62
N GLY A 197 -6.72 10.22 -15.70
CA GLY A 197 -5.68 9.46 -16.36
C GLY A 197 -4.27 9.83 -15.87
N CYS A 198 -3.27 9.16 -16.47
CA CYS A 198 -1.86 9.31 -16.13
C CYS A 198 -1.06 9.81 -17.34
N TRP A 199 -0.55 11.04 -17.30
CA TRP A 199 0.30 11.61 -18.35
C TRP A 199 1.63 10.88 -18.51
N ASN A 200 2.16 10.26 -17.44
CA ASN A 200 3.38 9.47 -17.55
C ASN A 200 3.21 8.24 -18.44
N HIS A 201 2.05 7.54 -18.34
CA HIS A 201 1.74 6.41 -19.20
C HIS A 201 1.58 6.84 -20.67
N ALA A 202 0.91 7.96 -20.92
CA ALA A 202 0.83 8.53 -22.27
C ALA A 202 2.23 8.91 -22.81
N ARG A 203 3.05 9.60 -22.01
CA ARG A 203 4.41 9.98 -22.36
C ARG A 203 5.31 8.78 -22.67
N ARG A 204 5.20 7.72 -21.88
CA ARG A 204 6.00 6.48 -22.02
C ARG A 204 5.83 5.84 -23.41
N ARG A 205 4.62 5.86 -23.99
CA ARG A 205 4.35 5.32 -25.33
C ARG A 205 5.21 6.00 -26.40
N PHE A 206 5.39 7.30 -26.33
CA PHE A 206 6.23 8.06 -27.26
C PHE A 206 7.72 7.95 -26.91
N PHE A 207 8.05 7.88 -25.63
CA PHE A 207 9.43 7.67 -25.18
C PHE A 207 9.98 6.30 -25.63
N ASP A 208 9.16 5.27 -25.67
CA ASP A 208 9.55 3.94 -26.17
C ASP A 208 9.87 3.98 -27.67
N ILE A 209 9.24 4.87 -28.45
CA ILE A 209 9.62 5.10 -29.87
C ILE A 209 11.03 5.71 -29.93
N LEU A 210 11.33 6.70 -29.06
CA LEU A 210 12.66 7.33 -29.00
C LEU A 210 13.78 6.38 -28.59
N LYS A 211 13.49 5.34 -27.82
CA LYS A 211 14.49 4.28 -27.50
C LYS A 211 14.92 3.50 -28.72
N ILE A 212 14.01 3.35 -29.71
CA ILE A 212 14.27 2.61 -30.97
C ILE A 212 14.83 3.56 -32.04
N ASP A 213 14.25 4.75 -32.14
CA ASP A 213 14.64 5.80 -33.10
C ASP A 213 14.78 7.15 -32.35
N SER A 214 15.97 7.41 -31.85
CA SER A 214 16.28 8.62 -31.06
C SER A 214 16.16 9.93 -31.83
N LYS A 215 16.11 9.86 -33.19
CA LYS A 215 15.96 11.03 -34.08
C LYS A 215 14.50 11.27 -34.51
N ASN A 216 13.56 10.52 -34.00
CA ASN A 216 12.14 10.69 -34.29
C ASN A 216 11.62 12.04 -33.78
N ALA A 217 11.59 13.03 -34.67
CA ALA A 217 11.24 14.40 -34.34
C ALA A 217 9.81 14.53 -33.74
N GLN A 218 8.86 13.71 -34.20
CA GLN A 218 7.48 13.76 -33.72
C GLN A 218 7.36 13.21 -32.28
N ALA A 219 7.99 12.07 -32.02
CA ALA A 219 8.05 11.53 -30.65
C ALA A 219 8.85 12.45 -29.70
N GLY A 220 9.93 13.05 -30.21
CA GLY A 220 10.70 14.04 -29.44
C GLY A 220 9.89 15.27 -29.05
N TRP A 221 9.09 15.79 -29.98
CA TRP A 221 8.24 16.94 -29.75
C TRP A 221 7.22 16.67 -28.64
N ILE A 222 6.40 15.63 -28.75
CA ILE A 222 5.36 15.33 -27.76
C ILE A 222 5.94 15.03 -26.38
N VAL A 223 7.06 14.31 -26.31
CA VAL A 223 7.74 14.03 -25.02
C VAL A 223 8.21 15.32 -24.37
N LYS A 224 8.68 16.31 -25.16
CA LYS A 224 9.09 17.64 -24.68
C LYS A 224 7.88 18.45 -24.21
N GLU A 225 6.78 18.48 -24.95
CA GLU A 225 5.57 19.22 -24.57
C GLU A 225 4.96 18.69 -23.26
N ILE A 226 4.83 17.36 -23.13
CA ILE A 226 4.41 16.76 -21.85
C ILE A 226 5.42 17.11 -20.73
N GLY A 227 6.72 17.19 -21.04
CA GLY A 227 7.75 17.60 -20.09
C GLY A 227 7.54 19.02 -19.53
N LYS A 228 7.00 19.95 -20.33
CA LYS A 228 6.64 21.31 -19.88
C LYS A 228 5.54 21.28 -18.79
N LEU A 229 4.55 20.39 -18.92
CA LEU A 229 3.52 20.22 -17.89
C LEU A 229 4.14 19.84 -16.54
N TYR A 230 5.09 18.90 -16.53
CA TYR A 230 5.82 18.53 -15.31
C TYR A 230 6.66 19.68 -14.74
N ALA A 231 7.23 20.54 -15.58
CA ALA A 231 7.97 21.71 -15.12
C ALA A 231 7.06 22.70 -14.41
N ILE A 232 5.83 22.91 -14.92
CA ILE A 232 4.82 23.78 -14.31
C ILE A 232 4.41 23.24 -12.93
N GLU A 233 4.11 21.93 -12.83
CA GLU A 233 3.77 21.28 -11.55
C GLU A 233 4.93 21.39 -10.53
N SER A 234 6.17 21.23 -11.01
CA SER A 234 7.36 21.36 -10.16
C SER A 234 7.54 22.78 -9.64
N LYS A 235 7.22 23.81 -10.46
CA LYS A 235 7.21 25.22 -10.07
C LYS A 235 6.15 25.47 -8.99
N ALA A 236 4.89 25.00 -9.21
CA ALA A 236 3.81 25.14 -8.25
C ALA A 236 4.16 24.55 -6.88
N LYS A 237 4.76 23.35 -6.88
CA LYS A 237 5.21 22.70 -5.64
C LYS A 237 6.36 23.45 -4.95
N LYS A 238 7.36 23.93 -5.71
CA LYS A 238 8.49 24.67 -5.17
C LYS A 238 8.06 26.00 -4.53
N ASP A 239 7.11 26.65 -5.16
CA ASP A 239 6.60 27.96 -4.73
C ASP A 239 5.50 27.82 -3.66
N ASN A 240 5.14 26.56 -3.25
CA ASN A 240 4.10 26.23 -2.28
C ASN A 240 2.76 26.93 -2.56
N LEU A 241 2.33 26.92 -3.82
CA LEU A 241 1.10 27.58 -4.23
C LEU A 241 -0.13 26.97 -3.54
N SER A 242 -1.08 27.82 -3.17
CA SER A 242 -2.41 27.40 -2.73
C SER A 242 -3.16 26.68 -3.85
N SER A 243 -4.23 25.96 -3.51
CA SER A 243 -5.06 25.27 -4.51
C SER A 243 -5.61 26.19 -5.58
N GLU A 244 -5.98 27.42 -5.23
CA GLU A 244 -6.51 28.43 -6.15
C GLU A 244 -5.42 28.97 -7.08
N GLU A 245 -4.25 29.29 -6.54
CA GLU A 245 -3.09 29.74 -7.32
C GLU A 245 -2.60 28.63 -8.26
N HIS A 246 -2.60 27.37 -7.80
CA HIS A 246 -2.23 26.22 -8.61
C HIS A 246 -3.20 26.02 -9.78
N LEU A 247 -4.53 26.12 -9.55
CA LEU A 247 -5.51 26.10 -10.63
C LEU A 247 -5.30 27.24 -11.62
N SER A 248 -5.10 28.47 -11.15
CA SER A 248 -4.81 29.63 -12.01
C SER A 248 -3.57 29.39 -12.86
N LEU A 249 -2.52 28.84 -12.29
CA LEU A 249 -1.28 28.48 -13.02
C LEU A 249 -1.54 27.43 -14.10
N ARG A 250 -2.32 26.40 -13.80
CA ARG A 250 -2.70 25.36 -14.77
C ARG A 250 -3.53 25.92 -15.92
N GLN A 251 -4.49 26.81 -15.63
CA GLN A 251 -5.30 27.44 -16.67
C GLN A 251 -4.48 28.39 -17.55
N SER A 252 -3.53 29.12 -16.99
CA SER A 252 -2.71 30.08 -17.74
C SER A 252 -1.53 29.45 -18.47
N GLU A 253 -0.84 28.45 -17.89
CA GLU A 253 0.39 27.89 -18.46
C GLU A 253 0.20 26.46 -19.00
N SER A 254 -0.54 25.57 -18.31
CA SER A 254 -0.69 24.18 -18.75
C SER A 254 -1.74 24.00 -19.85
N LYS A 255 -2.88 24.70 -19.76
CA LYS A 255 -3.97 24.58 -20.73
C LYS A 255 -3.54 24.89 -22.16
N PRO A 256 -2.80 25.97 -22.47
CA PRO A 256 -2.31 26.23 -23.83
C PRO A 256 -1.45 25.10 -24.39
N ILE A 257 -0.60 24.48 -23.56
CA ILE A 257 0.24 23.34 -23.97
C ILE A 257 -0.65 22.12 -24.29
N VAL A 258 -1.65 21.87 -23.48
CA VAL A 258 -2.61 20.77 -23.70
C VAL A 258 -3.41 21.00 -24.99
N ASP A 259 -3.85 22.24 -25.26
CA ASP A 259 -4.56 22.60 -26.50
C ASP A 259 -3.65 22.42 -27.74
N GLU A 260 -2.36 22.75 -27.63
CA GLU A 260 -1.36 22.51 -28.69
C GLU A 260 -1.14 21.00 -28.92
N ILE A 261 -1.02 20.21 -27.87
CA ILE A 261 -0.93 18.75 -27.94
C ILE A 261 -2.18 18.17 -28.63
N ARG A 262 -3.38 18.66 -28.32
CA ARG A 262 -4.64 18.22 -28.94
C ARG A 262 -4.63 18.48 -30.45
N SER A 263 -4.26 19.69 -30.83
CA SER A 263 -4.20 20.11 -32.24
C SER A 263 -3.18 19.26 -33.03
N TRP A 264 -2.02 19.04 -32.44
CA TRP A 264 -0.97 18.19 -33.02
C TRP A 264 -1.46 16.73 -33.16
N MET A 265 -2.05 16.17 -32.11
CA MET A 265 -2.57 14.79 -32.08
C MET A 265 -3.60 14.59 -33.20
N ASN A 266 -4.59 15.46 -33.31
CA ASN A 266 -5.64 15.38 -34.35
C ASN A 266 -5.06 15.38 -35.76
N LYS A 267 -4.08 16.25 -36.03
CA LYS A 267 -3.38 16.29 -37.34
C LYS A 267 -2.62 14.99 -37.58
N ARG A 268 -1.87 14.48 -36.61
CA ARG A 268 -1.03 13.28 -36.77
C ARG A 268 -1.84 12.00 -36.92
N MET A 269 -2.99 11.89 -36.27
CA MET A 269 -3.87 10.72 -36.41
C MET A 269 -4.32 10.47 -37.87
N ILE A 270 -4.41 11.53 -38.67
CA ILE A 270 -4.77 11.40 -40.11
C ILE A 270 -3.57 10.99 -40.95
N GLU A 271 -2.34 11.40 -40.59
CA GLU A 271 -1.14 11.23 -41.35
C GLU A 271 -0.40 9.88 -41.09
N VAL A 272 -0.67 9.26 -39.94
CA VAL A 272 0.10 8.11 -39.41
C VAL A 272 -0.67 6.80 -39.56
N ALA A 273 -0.03 5.75 -40.03
CA ALA A 273 -0.65 4.43 -40.12
C ALA A 273 -1.06 3.91 -38.72
N PRO A 274 -2.33 3.52 -38.49
CA PRO A 274 -2.85 3.19 -37.14
C PRO A 274 -2.11 2.04 -36.42
N LYS A 275 -1.58 1.07 -37.20
CA LYS A 275 -0.85 -0.10 -36.66
C LYS A 275 0.63 0.18 -36.39
N SER A 276 1.18 1.33 -36.79
CA SER A 276 2.56 1.73 -36.50
C SER A 276 2.74 2.00 -35.00
N SER A 277 3.98 2.05 -34.49
CA SER A 277 4.28 2.40 -33.12
C SER A 277 3.73 3.79 -32.75
N MET A 278 3.88 4.77 -33.65
CA MET A 278 3.33 6.12 -33.50
C MET A 278 1.79 6.11 -33.52
N GLY A 279 1.16 5.37 -34.44
CA GLY A 279 -0.30 5.26 -34.51
C GLY A 279 -0.89 4.65 -33.23
N LYS A 280 -0.27 3.62 -32.66
CA LYS A 280 -0.67 3.02 -31.40
C LYS A 280 -0.51 4.01 -30.22
N ALA A 281 0.58 4.79 -30.20
CA ALA A 281 0.79 5.80 -29.17
C ALA A 281 -0.24 6.93 -29.25
N LEU A 282 -0.57 7.39 -30.45
CA LEU A 282 -1.62 8.40 -30.71
C LEU A 282 -3.00 7.87 -30.33
N SER A 283 -3.33 6.63 -30.70
CA SER A 283 -4.61 6.00 -30.34
C SER A 283 -4.78 5.88 -28.83
N TYR A 284 -3.71 5.53 -28.11
CA TYR A 284 -3.72 5.51 -26.65
C TYR A 284 -3.96 6.92 -26.07
N LEU A 285 -3.20 7.91 -26.54
CA LEU A 285 -3.34 9.31 -26.10
C LEU A 285 -4.77 9.82 -26.33
N ALA A 286 -5.33 9.58 -27.52
CA ALA A 286 -6.70 9.96 -27.86
C ALA A 286 -7.75 9.25 -27.00
N GLY A 287 -7.58 7.95 -26.75
CA GLY A 287 -8.50 7.17 -25.90
C GLY A 287 -8.48 7.60 -24.42
N GLN A 288 -7.38 8.17 -23.95
CA GLN A 288 -7.26 8.66 -22.57
C GLN A 288 -7.52 10.17 -22.46
N TRP A 289 -7.78 10.87 -23.54
CA TRP A 289 -7.73 12.33 -23.61
C TRP A 289 -8.58 13.02 -22.54
N GLU A 290 -9.86 12.70 -22.45
CA GLU A 290 -10.78 13.33 -21.51
C GLU A 290 -10.36 13.12 -20.05
N LYS A 291 -9.78 11.95 -19.74
CA LYS A 291 -9.25 11.64 -18.41
C LYS A 291 -7.98 12.42 -18.09
N LEU A 292 -7.15 12.67 -19.11
CA LEU A 292 -5.93 13.44 -18.97
C LEU A 292 -6.19 14.93 -18.72
N LEU A 293 -7.38 15.44 -19.06
CA LEU A 293 -7.75 16.84 -18.84
C LEU A 293 -8.17 17.15 -17.39
N ILE A 294 -8.59 16.15 -16.63
CA ILE A 294 -9.21 16.35 -15.29
C ILE A 294 -8.28 17.12 -14.33
N PHE A 295 -6.96 16.98 -14.47
CA PHE A 295 -6.01 17.72 -13.63
C PHE A 295 -6.12 19.24 -13.80
N LEU A 296 -6.56 19.73 -14.96
CA LEU A 296 -6.66 21.17 -15.22
C LEU A 296 -7.68 21.87 -14.29
N ASP A 297 -8.72 21.16 -13.88
CA ASP A 297 -9.82 21.70 -13.09
C ASP A 297 -9.81 21.26 -11.61
N HIS A 298 -8.91 20.33 -11.26
CA HIS A 298 -8.86 19.74 -9.92
C HIS A 298 -7.44 19.78 -9.35
N PRO A 299 -7.11 20.69 -8.42
CA PRO A 299 -5.74 20.90 -7.93
C PRO A 299 -5.16 19.68 -7.20
N VAL A 300 -6.01 18.85 -6.61
CA VAL A 300 -5.58 17.61 -5.90
C VAL A 300 -5.09 16.53 -6.87
N VAL A 301 -5.53 16.56 -8.14
CA VAL A 301 -5.14 15.56 -9.15
C VAL A 301 -3.72 15.79 -9.61
N GLN A 302 -2.90 14.75 -9.50
CA GLN A 302 -1.53 14.76 -9.98
C GLN A 302 -1.48 14.53 -11.50
N LEU A 303 -0.38 14.92 -12.16
CA LEU A 303 -0.17 14.57 -13.59
C LEU A 303 -0.05 13.06 -13.81
N ASP A 304 0.39 12.33 -12.81
CA ASP A 304 0.64 10.90 -12.93
C ASP A 304 0.32 10.10 -11.66
N THR A 305 0.41 8.78 -11.79
CA THR A 305 0.21 7.80 -10.73
C THR A 305 1.53 7.37 -10.07
N ASN A 306 2.62 8.13 -10.24
CA ASN A 306 3.94 7.74 -9.74
C ASN A 306 3.96 7.54 -8.21
N LEU A 307 3.09 8.20 -7.45
CA LEU A 307 3.02 8.03 -6.01
C LEU A 307 2.57 6.60 -5.66
N VAL A 308 1.44 6.14 -6.19
CA VAL A 308 0.96 4.77 -5.95
C VAL A 308 1.87 3.73 -6.60
N GLU A 309 2.49 4.02 -7.76
CA GLU A 309 3.50 3.15 -8.37
C GLU A 309 4.74 3.00 -7.46
N ASN A 310 5.16 4.06 -6.77
CA ASN A 310 6.23 3.98 -5.78
C ASN A 310 5.81 3.19 -4.54
N ASP A 311 4.56 3.32 -4.12
CA ASP A 311 4.02 2.53 -3.01
C ASP A 311 3.96 1.04 -3.35
N ILE A 312 3.67 0.66 -4.60
CA ILE A 312 3.60 -0.76 -4.99
C ILE A 312 4.97 -1.45 -5.13
N ARG A 313 6.05 -0.67 -5.37
CA ARG A 313 7.41 -1.20 -5.61
C ARG A 313 7.96 -2.07 -4.46
N PRO A 314 7.82 -1.72 -3.18
CA PRO A 314 8.29 -2.55 -2.08
C PRO A 314 7.67 -3.95 -2.09
N PHE A 315 6.37 -4.04 -2.41
CA PHE A 315 5.70 -5.33 -2.58
C PHE A 315 6.29 -6.13 -3.75
N VAL A 316 6.49 -5.48 -4.90
CA VAL A 316 7.05 -6.14 -6.10
C VAL A 316 8.47 -6.65 -5.85
N ILE A 317 9.31 -5.89 -5.11
CA ILE A 317 10.66 -6.29 -4.71
C ILE A 317 10.58 -7.48 -3.75
N GLY A 318 9.74 -7.40 -2.72
CA GLY A 318 9.52 -8.48 -1.77
C GLY A 318 9.05 -9.75 -2.47
N ARG A 319 8.08 -9.65 -3.38
CA ARG A 319 7.57 -10.78 -4.17
C ARG A 319 8.66 -11.50 -4.96
N LYS A 320 9.61 -10.80 -5.54
CA LYS A 320 10.76 -11.42 -6.21
C LYS A 320 11.63 -12.27 -5.28
N ASN A 321 11.59 -12.01 -3.97
CA ASN A 321 12.34 -12.77 -2.97
C ASN A 321 11.55 -13.96 -2.40
N TRP A 322 10.24 -13.82 -2.15
CA TRP A 322 9.42 -14.87 -1.55
C TRP A 322 8.50 -15.62 -2.53
N LEU A 323 8.36 -15.13 -3.77
CA LEU A 323 7.70 -15.66 -4.96
C LEU A 323 6.17 -15.76 -4.86
N PHE A 324 5.60 -16.38 -3.83
CA PHE A 324 4.16 -16.61 -3.66
C PHE A 324 3.74 -16.56 -2.18
N SER A 325 2.45 -16.36 -1.93
CA SER A 325 1.83 -16.59 -0.62
C SER A 325 1.37 -18.03 -0.50
N GLY A 326 1.61 -18.65 0.66
CA GLY A 326 1.25 -20.05 0.90
C GLY A 326 -0.26 -20.29 1.08
N CYS A 327 -1.02 -19.24 1.41
CA CYS A 327 -2.47 -19.28 1.59
C CYS A 327 -3.08 -17.87 1.50
N PRO A 328 -4.42 -17.75 1.31
CA PRO A 328 -5.13 -16.47 1.29
C PRO A 328 -4.94 -15.62 2.56
N GLN A 329 -4.99 -16.25 3.74
CA GLN A 329 -4.77 -15.56 5.03
C GLN A 329 -3.38 -14.91 5.09
N GLY A 330 -2.36 -15.60 4.57
CA GLY A 330 -1.00 -15.06 4.47
C GLY A 330 -0.90 -13.89 3.49
N ALA A 331 -1.66 -13.91 2.40
CA ALA A 331 -1.74 -12.82 1.44
C ALA A 331 -2.43 -11.59 2.06
N THR A 332 -3.54 -11.80 2.77
CA THR A 332 -4.28 -10.75 3.50
C THR A 332 -3.41 -10.12 4.61
N ALA A 333 -2.72 -10.95 5.40
CA ALA A 333 -1.78 -10.47 6.42
C ALA A 333 -0.63 -9.66 5.79
N SER A 334 -0.12 -10.11 4.64
CA SER A 334 0.92 -9.38 3.91
C SER A 334 0.42 -8.00 3.46
N ALA A 335 -0.80 -7.88 2.94
CA ALA A 335 -1.41 -6.62 2.58
C ALA A 335 -1.45 -5.65 3.77
N GLY A 336 -1.92 -6.10 4.92
CA GLY A 336 -1.98 -5.27 6.13
C GLY A 336 -0.59 -4.83 6.62
N PHE A 337 0.39 -5.72 6.67
CA PHE A 337 1.74 -5.35 7.10
C PHE A 337 2.43 -4.40 6.11
N TYR A 338 2.25 -4.57 4.80
CA TYR A 338 2.72 -3.59 3.83
C TYR A 338 2.04 -2.24 4.03
N SER A 339 0.75 -2.19 4.33
CA SER A 339 0.04 -0.94 4.66
C SER A 339 0.68 -0.24 5.85
N LEU A 340 0.90 -0.95 6.97
CA LEU A 340 1.50 -0.37 8.17
C LEU A 340 2.93 0.13 7.93
N VAL A 341 3.76 -0.68 7.28
CA VAL A 341 5.16 -0.34 6.97
C VAL A 341 5.24 0.86 6.02
N GLN A 342 4.41 0.92 4.99
CA GLN A 342 4.43 2.05 4.05
C GLN A 342 3.93 3.34 4.71
N ASN A 343 2.90 3.27 5.54
CA ASN A 343 2.44 4.44 6.29
C ASN A 343 3.50 4.96 7.27
N ALA A 344 4.25 4.07 7.93
CA ALA A 344 5.41 4.48 8.74
C ALA A 344 6.47 5.20 7.90
N LYS A 345 6.78 4.69 6.70
CA LYS A 345 7.74 5.31 5.77
C LYS A 345 7.25 6.65 5.22
N VAL A 346 5.96 6.80 4.93
CA VAL A 346 5.36 8.08 4.48
C VAL A 346 5.59 9.17 5.53
N GLU A 347 5.49 8.84 6.81
CA GLU A 347 5.76 9.75 7.93
C GLU A 347 7.24 9.80 8.35
N SER A 348 8.15 9.18 7.58
CA SER A 348 9.58 9.11 7.89
C SER A 348 9.88 8.47 9.27
N LEU A 349 9.00 7.60 9.74
CA LEU A 349 9.19 6.83 10.98
C LEU A 349 9.91 5.51 10.69
N ASP A 350 10.68 5.05 11.67
CA ASP A 350 11.23 3.69 11.63
C ASP A 350 10.12 2.64 11.78
N PRO A 351 9.90 1.77 10.77
CA PRO A 351 8.85 0.76 10.82
C PRO A 351 8.97 -0.19 12.02
N TYR A 352 10.18 -0.54 12.44
CA TYR A 352 10.40 -1.38 13.60
C TYR A 352 9.90 -0.69 14.89
N ALA A 353 10.31 0.55 15.10
CA ALA A 353 9.92 1.32 16.28
C ALA A 353 8.38 1.49 16.34
N TYR A 354 7.77 1.81 15.20
CA TYR A 354 6.32 1.94 15.09
C TYR A 354 5.58 0.64 15.40
N LEU A 355 5.96 -0.48 14.77
CA LEU A 355 5.31 -1.77 14.99
C LEU A 355 5.49 -2.26 16.42
N ARG A 356 6.69 -2.11 16.98
CA ARG A 356 6.97 -2.48 18.36
C ARG A 356 6.10 -1.69 19.34
N ASP A 357 5.97 -0.39 19.11
CA ASP A 357 5.14 0.47 19.96
C ASP A 357 3.64 0.13 19.82
N LEU A 358 3.17 -0.13 18.61
CA LEU A 358 1.80 -0.58 18.32
C LEU A 358 1.48 -1.88 19.08
N PHE A 359 2.35 -2.89 19.01
CA PHE A 359 2.15 -4.18 19.66
C PHE A 359 2.22 -4.05 21.18
N ASN A 360 3.21 -3.32 21.72
CA ASN A 360 3.33 -3.07 23.16
C ASN A 360 2.15 -2.26 23.70
N SER A 361 1.59 -1.32 22.95
CA SER A 361 0.40 -0.57 23.39
C SER A 361 -0.81 -1.48 23.51
N TRP A 362 -0.98 -2.40 22.57
CA TRP A 362 -2.05 -3.39 22.62
C TRP A 362 -1.87 -4.37 23.78
N GLU A 363 -0.65 -4.84 24.05
CA GLU A 363 -0.36 -5.75 25.17
C GLU A 363 -0.62 -5.11 26.54
N ARG A 364 -0.36 -3.80 26.65
CA ARG A 364 -0.67 -3.04 27.89
C ARG A 364 -2.17 -2.89 28.11
N GLU A 365 -2.91 -2.60 27.05
CA GLU A 365 -4.35 -2.38 27.08
C GLU A 365 -4.98 -2.99 25.83
N PRO A 366 -5.40 -4.27 25.88
CA PRO A 366 -6.04 -4.92 24.75
C PRO A 366 -7.34 -4.22 24.35
N ARG A 367 -7.40 -3.78 23.09
CA ARG A 367 -8.54 -3.07 22.51
C ARG A 367 -8.67 -3.35 21.02
N VAL A 368 -9.79 -2.97 20.43
CA VAL A 368 -9.94 -2.92 18.98
C VAL A 368 -9.12 -1.76 18.45
N LEU A 369 -8.19 -2.05 17.55
CA LEU A 369 -7.39 -1.04 16.88
C LEU A 369 -8.20 -0.37 15.76
N SER A 370 -7.91 0.91 15.49
CA SER A 370 -8.62 1.73 14.50
C SER A 370 -7.64 2.51 13.62
N CYS A 371 -8.14 3.28 12.67
CA CYS A 371 -7.32 4.15 11.83
C CYS A 371 -6.49 5.17 12.65
N GLN A 372 -6.92 5.52 13.87
CA GLN A 372 -6.17 6.39 14.78
C GLN A 372 -4.83 5.79 15.20
N ASP A 373 -4.65 4.49 15.05
CA ASP A 373 -3.38 3.79 15.35
C ASP A 373 -2.38 3.86 14.19
N LEU A 374 -2.76 4.42 13.03
CA LEU A 374 -1.82 4.72 11.95
C LEU A 374 -0.79 5.77 12.38
N PRO A 375 0.44 5.70 11.88
CA PRO A 375 1.51 6.66 12.22
C PRO A 375 1.09 8.13 12.07
N GLN A 376 0.36 8.43 10.99
CA GLN A 376 -0.07 9.79 10.64
C GLN A 376 -1.14 10.34 11.58
N LEU A 377 -1.94 9.48 12.19
CA LEU A 377 -3.15 9.84 12.93
C LEU A 377 -3.01 9.66 14.44
N ARG A 378 -1.95 9.00 14.89
CA ARG A 378 -1.64 8.86 16.32
C ARG A 378 -1.32 10.21 16.92
N GLU A 379 -1.93 10.48 18.08
CA GLU A 379 -1.46 11.59 18.89
C GLU A 379 -0.03 11.32 19.37
N PRO A 380 0.85 12.35 19.38
CA PRO A 380 2.19 12.17 19.90
C PRO A 380 2.12 11.73 21.36
N VAL A 381 2.72 10.57 21.65
CA VAL A 381 2.87 10.14 23.05
C VAL A 381 3.76 11.18 23.74
N VAL A 382 3.16 12.00 24.58
CA VAL A 382 3.91 12.90 25.45
C VAL A 382 4.76 12.01 26.36
N ARG A 383 6.06 12.03 26.13
CA ARG A 383 7.05 11.27 26.90
C ARG A 383 7.39 12.01 28.19
#